data_9c643ca9bbf85d21a613a5c845a0d6ed
#
_entry.id   9c643ca9bbf85d21a613a5c845a0d6ed
#
_cell.length_a   1.000
_cell.length_b   1.000
_cell.length_c   1.000
_cell.angle_alpha   90.00
_cell.angle_beta   90.00
_cell.angle_gamma   90.00
#
_symmetry.space_group_name_H-M   'P 1'
#
loop_
_entity.id
_entity.type
_entity.pdbx_description
1 polymer ?
#
loop_
_entity_poly.entity_id
_entity_poly.type
_entity_poly.pdbx_seq_one_letter_code
_entity_poly.pdbx_strand_id
1 'polypeptide(L)'
;IFFILLAILTLQACNPKSADSSTTSASSQLWLVNMNDAQAQSVKDQKPILVYFTSSDTCGLCEQLETDIFSTPMFKEWAEKKVVLFKVDFSTLDQLPPGSQEQNTAMARSLKVSTYPTFWMLSVTHEVENGRFKIKPIGYTGYHPSPEKLIGALQNFVRR
;
A
#
# COMPACT_ATOMS: atom_id res chain seq x y z
N ILE A 1 -42.44 64.25 26.52
CA ILE A 1 -41.39 64.30 25.55
C ILE A 1 -40.42 63.17 25.94
N PHE A 2 -40.66 61.98 25.38
CA PHE A 2 -39.87 60.75 25.67
C PHE A 2 -38.97 60.49 24.48
N PHE A 3 -37.68 60.52 24.71
CA PHE A 3 -36.63 60.01 23.73
C PHE A 3 -36.48 58.53 23.95
N ILE A 4 -36.93 57.73 22.99
CA ILE A 4 -36.67 56.33 22.94
C ILE A 4 -35.38 56.15 22.13
N LEU A 5 -34.29 55.77 22.80
CA LEU A 5 -33.01 55.38 22.19
C LEU A 5 -33.11 53.91 21.74
N LEU A 6 -33.21 53.70 20.44
CA LEU A 6 -33.20 52.37 19.84
C LEU A 6 -31.75 51.88 19.67
N ALA A 7 -31.31 50.99 20.57
CA ALA A 7 -30.00 50.34 20.44
C ALA A 7 -30.09 49.25 19.39
N ILE A 8 -29.45 49.47 18.24
CA ILE A 8 -29.29 48.47 17.20
C ILE A 8 -28.12 47.56 17.58
N LEU A 9 -28.44 46.33 18.00
CA LEU A 9 -27.48 45.30 18.31
C LEU A 9 -27.06 44.63 17.00
N THR A 10 -25.88 44.97 16.45
CA THR A 10 -25.31 44.31 15.30
C THR A 10 -24.72 42.97 15.70
N LEU A 11 -25.39 41.87 15.36
CA LEU A 11 -24.82 40.53 15.41
C LEU A 11 -23.75 40.43 14.32
N GLN A 12 -22.48 40.45 14.73
CA GLN A 12 -21.38 40.03 13.86
C GLN A 12 -21.36 38.52 13.80
N ALA A 13 -21.83 37.97 12.69
CA ALA A 13 -21.66 36.57 12.37
C ALA A 13 -20.15 36.28 12.11
N CYS A 14 -19.48 35.68 13.08
CA CYS A 14 -18.17 35.07 12.86
C CYS A 14 -18.34 33.88 11.94
N ASN A 15 -17.97 34.07 10.69
CA ASN A 15 -17.83 32.98 9.71
C ASN A 15 -16.53 32.20 10.05
N PRO A 16 -16.60 30.92 10.47
CA PRO A 16 -15.38 30.12 10.61
C PRO A 16 -14.84 29.85 9.21
N LYS A 17 -13.80 30.58 8.84
CA LYS A 17 -12.97 30.33 7.68
C LYS A 17 -12.45 28.90 7.80
N SER A 18 -12.97 28.00 6.98
CA SER A 18 -12.47 26.64 6.83
C SER A 18 -10.99 26.72 6.55
N ALA A 19 -10.19 26.39 7.55
CA ALA A 19 -8.76 26.17 7.38
C ALA A 19 -8.62 24.94 6.51
N ASP A 20 -8.29 25.19 5.26
CA ASP A 20 -7.83 24.18 4.33
C ASP A 20 -6.48 23.67 4.84
N SER A 21 -6.55 22.65 5.68
CA SER A 21 -5.37 21.93 6.15
C SER A 21 -4.90 21.05 5.00
N SER A 22 -4.24 21.67 4.03
CA SER A 22 -3.33 20.95 3.15
C SER A 22 -2.13 20.47 3.98
N THR A 23 -2.42 19.50 4.85
CA THR A 23 -1.37 18.68 5.45
C THR A 23 -0.76 17.89 4.29
N THR A 24 0.40 18.33 3.84
CA THR A 24 1.33 17.49 3.08
C THR A 24 1.71 16.35 3.99
N SER A 25 0.84 15.35 4.04
CA SER A 25 1.10 14.06 4.66
C SER A 25 2.27 13.48 3.87
N ALA A 26 3.45 13.46 4.49
CA ALA A 26 4.51 12.57 4.07
C ALA A 26 3.86 11.18 3.99
N SER A 27 3.60 10.69 2.77
CA SER A 27 2.88 9.45 2.55
C SER A 27 3.74 8.34 3.14
N SER A 28 3.37 7.90 4.34
CA SER A 28 3.82 6.61 4.83
C SER A 28 3.32 5.62 3.79
N GLN A 29 4.24 5.03 3.04
CA GLN A 29 3.90 4.09 1.97
C GLN A 29 3.06 2.96 2.58
N LEU A 30 1.77 2.95 2.28
CA LEU A 30 0.82 2.05 2.89
C LEU A 30 0.86 0.71 2.16
N TRP A 31 1.41 -0.30 2.82
CA TRP A 31 1.28 -1.69 2.39
C TRP A 31 -0.15 -2.16 2.65
N LEU A 32 -0.87 -2.52 1.59
CA LEU A 32 -2.16 -3.17 1.71
C LEU A 32 -1.98 -4.59 2.24
N VAL A 33 -2.95 -5.06 3.01
CA VAL A 33 -2.95 -6.42 3.60
C VAL A 33 -4.18 -7.23 3.18
N ASN A 34 -5.16 -6.60 2.55
CA ASN A 34 -6.33 -7.25 1.95
C ASN A 34 -6.17 -7.33 0.44
N MET A 35 -6.27 -8.53 -0.12
CA MET A 35 -6.06 -8.77 -1.55
C MET A 35 -7.13 -8.14 -2.43
N ASN A 36 -8.38 -8.06 -1.96
CA ASN A 36 -9.44 -7.42 -2.71
C ASN A 36 -9.18 -5.92 -2.88
N ASP A 37 -8.67 -5.27 -1.82
CA ASP A 37 -8.31 -3.84 -1.87
C ASP A 37 -7.13 -3.62 -2.83
N ALA A 38 -6.13 -4.51 -2.78
CA ALA A 38 -4.98 -4.45 -3.68
C ALA A 38 -5.39 -4.65 -5.15
N GLN A 39 -6.31 -5.56 -5.44
CA GLN A 39 -6.85 -5.78 -6.79
C GLN A 39 -7.63 -4.56 -7.28
N ALA A 40 -8.52 -4.03 -6.46
CA ALA A 40 -9.30 -2.83 -6.79
C ALA A 40 -8.39 -1.62 -7.07
N GLN A 41 -7.38 -1.41 -6.22
CA GLN A 41 -6.41 -0.35 -6.40
C GLN A 41 -5.55 -0.56 -7.66
N SER A 42 -5.11 -1.80 -7.92
CA SER A 42 -4.33 -2.16 -9.11
C SER A 42 -5.07 -1.81 -10.42
N VAL A 43 -6.35 -2.16 -10.51
CA VAL A 43 -7.17 -1.84 -11.69
C VAL A 43 -7.41 -0.35 -11.81
N LYS A 44 -7.73 0.33 -10.70
CA LYS A 44 -7.94 1.79 -10.68
C LYS A 44 -6.72 2.57 -11.15
N ASP A 45 -5.53 2.21 -10.66
CA ASP A 45 -4.29 2.92 -10.94
C ASP A 45 -3.56 2.38 -12.19
N GLN A 46 -4.05 1.30 -12.78
CA GLN A 46 -3.41 0.60 -13.89
C GLN A 46 -1.96 0.18 -13.57
N LYS A 47 -1.71 -0.26 -12.35
CA LYS A 47 -0.41 -0.69 -11.85
C LYS A 47 -0.44 -2.16 -11.45
N PRO A 48 0.65 -2.93 -11.68
CA PRO A 48 0.77 -4.27 -11.13
C PRO A 48 0.87 -4.24 -9.61
N ILE A 49 0.54 -5.36 -8.97
CA ILE A 49 0.72 -5.55 -7.53
C ILE A 49 2.11 -6.11 -7.28
N LEU A 50 2.88 -5.45 -6.41
CA LEU A 50 4.08 -6.00 -5.80
C LEU A 50 3.71 -6.66 -4.48
N VAL A 51 3.74 -7.98 -4.46
CA VAL A 51 3.49 -8.78 -3.27
C VAL A 51 4.79 -9.03 -2.54
N TYR A 52 4.87 -8.65 -1.28
CA TYR A 52 5.98 -8.90 -0.39
C TYR A 52 5.61 -9.96 0.64
N PHE A 53 6.23 -11.13 0.54
CA PHE A 53 6.10 -12.21 1.51
C PHE A 53 7.18 -12.08 2.58
N THR A 54 6.73 -12.02 3.82
CA THR A 54 7.58 -11.80 5.00
C THR A 54 7.13 -12.62 6.20
N SER A 55 7.98 -12.67 7.20
CA SER A 55 7.67 -13.09 8.57
C SER A 55 8.37 -12.08 9.49
N SER A 56 7.65 -11.02 9.85
CA SER A 56 8.25 -9.83 10.47
C SER A 56 8.86 -10.10 11.85
N ASP A 57 8.44 -11.17 12.53
CA ASP A 57 8.95 -11.58 13.85
C ASP A 57 10.15 -12.53 13.81
N THR A 58 10.46 -13.16 12.67
CA THR A 58 11.49 -14.21 12.58
C THR A 58 12.49 -14.05 11.43
N CYS A 59 12.30 -13.05 10.57
CA CYS A 59 13.09 -12.85 9.36
C CYS A 59 13.99 -11.61 9.44
N GLY A 60 15.24 -11.76 9.86
CA GLY A 60 16.20 -10.64 9.95
C GLY A 60 16.47 -9.93 8.62
N LEU A 61 16.46 -10.63 7.48
CA LEU A 61 16.57 -10.00 6.16
C LEU A 61 15.32 -9.17 5.80
N CYS A 62 14.16 -9.55 6.32
CA CYS A 62 12.93 -8.78 6.14
C CYS A 62 12.98 -7.47 6.93
N GLU A 63 13.50 -7.51 8.15
CA GLU A 63 13.72 -6.31 8.97
C GLU A 63 14.70 -5.33 8.27
N GLN A 64 15.80 -5.85 7.72
CA GLN A 64 16.73 -5.03 6.93
C GLN A 64 16.05 -4.39 5.72
N LEU A 65 15.19 -5.11 5.00
CA LEU A 65 14.43 -4.51 3.88
C LEU A 65 13.54 -3.36 4.34
N GLU A 66 12.86 -3.51 5.46
CA GLU A 66 11.96 -2.49 5.99
C GLU A 66 12.72 -1.23 6.45
N THR A 67 13.86 -1.42 7.14
CA THR A 67 14.68 -0.31 7.66
C THR A 67 15.53 0.36 6.59
N ASP A 68 16.21 -0.42 5.74
CA ASP A 68 17.27 0.10 4.88
C ASP A 68 16.83 0.34 3.44
N ILE A 69 15.69 -0.25 3.02
CA ILE A 69 15.23 -0.17 1.64
C ILE A 69 13.87 0.52 1.56
N PHE A 70 12.83 -0.02 2.20
CA PHE A 70 11.46 0.52 2.05
C PHE A 70 11.30 1.90 2.67
N SER A 71 12.10 2.24 3.69
CA SER A 71 12.13 3.57 4.30
C SER A 71 12.71 4.65 3.38
N THR A 72 13.51 4.26 2.37
CA THR A 72 14.23 5.21 1.51
C THR A 72 13.29 5.98 0.57
N PRO A 73 13.59 7.27 0.32
CA PRO A 73 12.85 8.06 -0.67
C PRO A 73 12.86 7.42 -2.06
N MET A 74 13.99 6.83 -2.46
CA MET A 74 14.13 6.17 -3.75
C MET A 74 13.12 5.03 -3.95
N PHE A 75 12.98 4.13 -2.96
CA PHE A 75 12.00 3.05 -3.04
C PHE A 75 10.58 3.58 -3.01
N LYS A 76 10.28 4.51 -2.11
CA LYS A 76 8.95 5.12 -1.97
C LYS A 76 8.47 5.77 -3.25
N GLU A 77 9.29 6.63 -3.85
CA GLU A 77 8.95 7.31 -5.10
C GLU A 77 8.77 6.34 -6.28
N TRP A 78 9.64 5.32 -6.36
CA TRP A 78 9.52 4.29 -7.38
C TRP A 78 8.21 3.50 -7.21
N ALA A 79 7.94 3.02 -6.00
CA ALA A 79 6.78 2.19 -5.73
C ALA A 79 5.48 2.95 -5.94
N GLU A 80 5.39 4.20 -5.44
CA GLU A 80 4.23 5.07 -5.66
C GLU A 80 3.89 5.22 -7.15
N LYS A 81 4.90 5.34 -8.01
CA LYS A 81 4.71 5.52 -9.45
C LYS A 81 4.42 4.22 -10.21
N LYS A 82 4.88 3.06 -9.71
CA LYS A 82 5.01 1.84 -10.52
C LYS A 82 4.17 0.67 -10.08
N VAL A 83 3.84 0.56 -8.80
CA VAL A 83 3.20 -0.64 -8.25
C VAL A 83 2.16 -0.30 -7.19
N VAL A 84 1.27 -1.25 -6.93
CA VAL A 84 0.46 -1.30 -5.70
C VAL A 84 1.19 -2.24 -4.74
N LEU A 85 1.45 -1.78 -3.52
CA LEU A 85 2.16 -2.56 -2.52
C LEU A 85 1.20 -3.45 -1.73
N PHE A 86 1.51 -4.73 -1.64
CA PHE A 86 0.74 -5.71 -0.89
C PHE A 86 1.65 -6.58 -0.02
N LYS A 87 1.42 -6.57 1.30
CA LYS A 87 2.22 -7.33 2.28
C LYS A 87 1.49 -8.61 2.68
N VAL A 88 2.20 -9.72 2.61
CA VAL A 88 1.77 -11.04 3.07
C VAL A 88 2.69 -11.43 4.22
N ASP A 89 2.23 -11.18 5.45
CA ASP A 89 3.01 -11.42 6.65
C ASP A 89 2.58 -12.73 7.33
N PHE A 90 3.56 -13.52 7.75
CA PHE A 90 3.39 -14.75 8.50
C PHE A 90 3.87 -14.62 9.95
N SER A 91 3.93 -13.38 10.47
CA SER A 91 4.22 -13.14 11.88
C SER A 91 3.25 -13.90 12.78
N THR A 92 3.77 -14.43 13.86
CA THR A 92 2.99 -15.08 14.92
C THR A 92 2.67 -14.14 16.06
N LEU A 93 3.38 -13.02 16.16
CA LEU A 93 3.25 -12.02 17.22
C LEU A 93 2.24 -10.92 16.89
N ASP A 94 2.11 -10.57 15.61
CA ASP A 94 1.18 -9.54 15.16
C ASP A 94 -0.24 -10.08 15.05
N GLN A 95 -1.20 -9.31 15.54
CA GLN A 95 -2.62 -9.60 15.31
C GLN A 95 -2.99 -9.20 13.89
N LEU A 96 -2.97 -10.18 13.01
CA LEU A 96 -3.43 -9.97 11.62
C LEU A 96 -4.95 -9.74 11.58
N PRO A 97 -5.46 -8.93 10.64
CA PRO A 97 -6.89 -8.80 10.44
C PRO A 97 -7.57 -10.17 10.22
N PRO A 98 -8.84 -10.33 10.62
CA PRO A 98 -9.57 -11.58 10.41
C PRO A 98 -9.54 -12.03 8.93
N GLY A 99 -9.28 -13.32 8.69
CA GLY A 99 -9.19 -13.89 7.34
C GLY A 99 -7.82 -13.71 6.65
N SER A 100 -6.91 -12.93 7.23
CA SER A 100 -5.57 -12.71 6.62
C SER A 100 -4.74 -13.98 6.59
N GLN A 101 -4.83 -14.84 7.59
CA GLN A 101 -4.04 -16.06 7.66
C GLN A 101 -4.42 -17.03 6.54
N GLU A 102 -5.71 -17.23 6.28
CA GLU A 102 -6.22 -18.05 5.19
C GLU A 102 -5.81 -17.48 3.83
N GLN A 103 -5.99 -16.17 3.63
CA GLN A 103 -5.56 -15.47 2.43
C GLN A 103 -4.06 -15.64 2.18
N ASN A 104 -3.23 -15.36 3.19
CA ASN A 104 -1.79 -15.43 3.11
C ASN A 104 -1.32 -16.86 2.78
N THR A 105 -1.90 -17.86 3.45
CA THR A 105 -1.60 -19.27 3.20
C THR A 105 -2.00 -19.70 1.79
N ALA A 106 -3.17 -19.30 1.31
CA ALA A 106 -3.63 -19.61 -0.04
C ALA A 106 -2.72 -18.99 -1.10
N MET A 107 -2.30 -17.73 -0.90
CA MET A 107 -1.38 -17.03 -1.80
C MET A 107 0.00 -17.68 -1.84
N ALA A 108 0.59 -17.98 -0.68
CA ALA A 108 1.89 -18.63 -0.62
C ALA A 108 1.90 -19.99 -1.32
N ARG A 109 0.84 -20.79 -1.14
CA ARG A 109 0.67 -22.06 -1.85
C ARG A 109 0.56 -21.89 -3.37
N SER A 110 -0.29 -20.94 -3.81
CA SER A 110 -0.52 -20.68 -5.24
C SER A 110 0.74 -20.22 -5.95
N LEU A 111 1.56 -19.40 -5.29
CA LEU A 111 2.81 -18.84 -5.84
C LEU A 111 4.04 -19.67 -5.45
N LYS A 112 3.85 -20.81 -4.75
CA LYS A 112 4.91 -21.73 -4.31
C LYS A 112 6.02 -21.04 -3.51
N VAL A 113 5.62 -20.10 -2.63
CA VAL A 113 6.57 -19.39 -1.76
C VAL A 113 6.95 -20.30 -0.58
N SER A 114 8.24 -20.49 -0.39
CA SER A 114 8.81 -21.32 0.69
C SER A 114 9.89 -20.63 1.52
N THR A 115 10.28 -19.42 1.14
CA THR A 115 11.35 -18.66 1.81
C THR A 115 10.98 -17.18 1.92
N TYR A 116 11.54 -16.49 2.92
CA TYR A 116 11.37 -15.06 3.15
C TYR A 116 12.72 -14.34 3.17
N PRO A 117 12.80 -13.11 2.65
CA PRO A 117 11.76 -12.40 1.91
C PRO A 117 11.62 -12.94 0.47
N THR A 118 10.40 -12.91 -0.05
CA THR A 118 10.13 -13.18 -1.47
C THR A 118 9.20 -12.11 -2.02
N PHE A 119 9.50 -11.64 -3.23
CA PHE A 119 8.69 -10.67 -3.95
C PHE A 119 8.07 -11.30 -5.18
N TRP A 120 6.77 -11.12 -5.38
CA TRP A 120 6.06 -11.47 -6.61
C TRP A 120 5.48 -10.24 -7.26
N MET A 121 5.60 -10.16 -8.59
CA MET A 121 4.88 -9.16 -9.38
C MET A 121 3.68 -9.81 -10.04
N LEU A 122 2.49 -9.23 -9.83
CA LEU A 122 1.23 -9.74 -10.35
C LEU A 122 0.56 -8.68 -11.22
N SER A 123 0.11 -9.05 -12.43
CA SER A 123 -0.83 -8.24 -13.18
C SER A 123 -2.26 -8.58 -12.79
N VAL A 124 -3.12 -7.57 -12.75
CA VAL A 124 -4.53 -7.71 -12.46
C VAL A 124 -5.34 -7.10 -13.59
N THR A 125 -6.34 -7.84 -14.07
CA THR A 125 -7.32 -7.35 -15.02
C THR A 125 -8.72 -7.59 -14.45
N HIS A 126 -9.63 -6.65 -14.68
CA HIS A 126 -11.03 -6.80 -14.31
C HIS A 126 -11.78 -7.43 -15.49
N GLU A 127 -12.39 -8.59 -15.27
CA GLU A 127 -13.25 -9.23 -16.26
C GLU A 127 -14.67 -8.64 -16.15
N VAL A 128 -15.06 -7.85 -17.13
CA VAL A 128 -16.35 -7.12 -17.12
C VAL A 128 -17.54 -8.07 -17.11
N GLU A 129 -17.42 -9.24 -17.76
CA GLU A 129 -18.53 -10.20 -17.92
C GLU A 129 -19.00 -10.84 -16.60
N ASN A 130 -18.09 -11.04 -15.65
CA ASN A 130 -18.38 -11.73 -14.39
C ASN A 130 -18.04 -10.93 -13.13
N GLY A 131 -17.53 -9.71 -13.31
CA GLY A 131 -17.12 -8.84 -12.21
C GLY A 131 -15.92 -9.36 -11.39
N ARG A 132 -15.16 -10.33 -11.91
CA ARG A 132 -14.04 -10.95 -11.22
C ARG A 132 -12.73 -10.32 -11.63
N PHE A 133 -11.75 -10.40 -10.71
CA PHE A 133 -10.37 -10.06 -11.02
C PHE A 133 -9.62 -11.30 -11.52
N LYS A 134 -8.93 -11.14 -12.65
CA LYS A 134 -7.99 -12.15 -13.15
C LYS A 134 -6.58 -11.75 -12.77
N ILE A 135 -5.90 -12.61 -12.04
CA ILE A 135 -4.53 -12.40 -11.57
C ILE A 135 -3.59 -13.27 -12.41
N LYS A 136 -2.53 -12.65 -12.91
CA LYS A 136 -1.47 -13.35 -13.64
C LYS A 136 -0.12 -13.04 -13.00
N PRO A 137 0.63 -14.05 -12.52
CA PRO A 137 2.01 -13.87 -12.08
C PRO A 137 2.90 -13.44 -13.25
N ILE A 138 3.73 -12.41 -13.05
CA ILE A 138 4.68 -11.89 -14.05
C ILE A 138 6.07 -12.44 -13.78
N GLY A 139 6.50 -12.45 -12.50
CA GLY A 139 7.80 -12.93 -12.08
C GLY A 139 8.03 -12.70 -10.59
N TYR A 140 9.14 -13.22 -10.09
CA TYR A 140 9.51 -13.11 -8.69
C TYR A 140 10.99 -12.88 -8.49
N THR A 141 11.36 -12.38 -7.31
CA THR A 141 12.73 -12.24 -6.84
C THR A 141 12.80 -12.38 -5.32
N GLY A 142 13.99 -12.60 -4.78
CA GLY A 142 14.24 -12.65 -3.34
C GLY A 142 14.85 -11.37 -2.79
N TYR A 143 15.68 -11.51 -1.75
CA TYR A 143 16.40 -10.42 -1.10
C TYR A 143 17.41 -9.74 -2.03
N HIS A 144 17.48 -8.41 -1.92
CA HIS A 144 18.50 -7.56 -2.54
C HIS A 144 19.05 -6.60 -1.49
N PRO A 145 20.38 -6.37 -1.45
CA PRO A 145 21.02 -5.62 -0.35
C PRO A 145 20.98 -4.09 -0.49
N SER A 146 20.37 -3.55 -1.55
CA SER A 146 20.21 -2.11 -1.70
C SER A 146 18.95 -1.74 -2.48
N PRO A 147 18.43 -0.50 -2.31
CA PRO A 147 17.26 -0.01 -3.05
C PRO A 147 17.42 -0.12 -4.57
N GLU A 148 18.61 0.24 -5.10
CA GLU A 148 18.89 0.21 -6.54
C GLU A 148 18.80 -1.21 -7.10
N LYS A 149 19.36 -2.18 -6.36
CA LYS A 149 19.36 -3.59 -6.79
C LYS A 149 17.97 -4.19 -6.76
N LEU A 150 17.19 -3.91 -5.69
CA LEU A 150 15.82 -4.37 -5.59
C LEU A 150 14.95 -3.75 -6.69
N ILE A 151 14.99 -2.43 -6.83
CA ILE A 151 14.24 -1.71 -7.86
C ILE A 151 14.64 -2.19 -9.26
N GLY A 152 15.93 -2.38 -9.52
CA GLY A 152 16.43 -2.88 -10.80
C GLY A 152 15.86 -4.26 -11.16
N ALA A 153 15.81 -5.18 -10.20
CA ALA A 153 15.21 -6.50 -10.37
C ALA A 153 13.70 -6.42 -10.65
N LEU A 154 12.97 -5.62 -9.86
CA LEU A 154 11.53 -5.44 -9.98
C LEU A 154 11.12 -4.70 -11.26
N GLN A 155 11.92 -3.74 -11.71
CA GLN A 155 11.66 -2.96 -12.92
C GLN A 155 11.59 -3.83 -14.18
N ASN A 156 12.31 -4.96 -14.22
CA ASN A 156 12.25 -5.90 -15.32
C ASN A 156 10.86 -6.55 -15.47
N PHE A 157 10.09 -6.62 -14.41
CA PHE A 157 8.72 -7.16 -14.42
C PHE A 157 7.68 -6.09 -14.80
N VAL A 158 7.89 -4.83 -14.44
CA VAL A 158 6.97 -3.72 -14.76
C VAL A 158 6.96 -3.37 -16.25
N ARG A 159 8.04 -3.65 -16.96
CA ARG A 159 8.19 -3.33 -18.40
C ARG A 159 7.59 -4.37 -19.35
N ARG A 160 7.11 -5.48 -18.82
CA ARG A 160 6.49 -6.56 -19.61
C ARG A 160 4.98 -6.45 -19.65
#